data_964fdc4ed0069966c273766bb9c58de2
#
_entry.id   964fdc4ed0069966c273766bb9c58de2
#
_cell.length_a   1.000
_cell.length_b   1.000
_cell.length_c   1.000
_cell.angle_alpha   90.00
_cell.angle_beta   90.00
_cell.angle_gamma   90.00
#
_symmetry.space_group_name_H-M   'P 1'
#
loop_
_entity.id
_entity.type
_entity.pdbx_description
1 polymer ?
#
loop_
_entity_poly.entity_id
_entity_poly.type
_entity_poly.pdbx_seq_one_letter_code
_entity_poly.pdbx_strand_id
1 'polypeptide(L)'
;MPATGIFADSITKIKNTIKALGLVAVTDPRNARPLTCLIEMPTYTQFTNQVADISVVVHILATPPGNQESGDYLMTTLDTLMDSELAITGGSPTLVVIGAQELPAYDVTIRIGAQR
;
A
#
# COMPACT_ATOMS: atom_id res chain seq x y z
N MET A 1 -10.21 17.30 -10.86
CA MET A 1 -11.30 16.96 -9.92
C MET A 1 -10.97 15.67 -9.20
N PRO A 2 -11.06 15.62 -7.87
CA PRO A 2 -10.80 14.36 -7.16
C PRO A 2 -11.86 13.31 -7.50
N ALA A 3 -11.43 12.06 -7.52
CA ALA A 3 -12.32 10.94 -7.74
C ALA A 3 -13.23 10.74 -6.53
N THR A 4 -14.43 10.24 -6.77
CA THR A 4 -15.39 9.89 -5.73
C THR A 4 -15.96 8.48 -5.99
N GLY A 5 -16.53 7.87 -4.98
CA GLY A 5 -17.14 6.55 -5.08
C GLY A 5 -16.37 5.49 -4.29
N ILE A 6 -16.82 4.22 -4.42
CA ILE A 6 -16.29 3.15 -3.56
C ILE A 6 -14.79 2.87 -3.77
N PHE A 7 -14.29 3.03 -4.99
CA PHE A 7 -12.86 2.79 -5.25
C PHE A 7 -12.00 3.91 -4.64
N ALA A 8 -12.39 5.17 -4.85
CA ALA A 8 -11.68 6.30 -4.27
C ALA A 8 -11.77 6.27 -2.74
N ASP A 9 -12.91 5.90 -2.18
CA ASP A 9 -13.10 5.80 -0.74
C ASP A 9 -12.22 4.71 -0.13
N SER A 10 -12.06 3.59 -0.83
CA SER A 10 -11.18 2.50 -0.38
C SER A 10 -9.73 2.95 -0.31
N ILE A 11 -9.24 3.65 -1.35
CA ILE A 11 -7.87 4.18 -1.37
C ILE A 11 -7.69 5.21 -0.26
N THR A 12 -8.65 6.11 -0.07
CA THR A 12 -8.61 7.13 0.98
C THR A 12 -8.56 6.49 2.37
N LYS A 13 -9.35 5.45 2.59
CA LYS A 13 -9.36 4.72 3.87
C LYS A 13 -7.99 4.10 4.15
N ILE A 14 -7.40 3.42 3.17
CA ILE A 14 -6.07 2.82 3.31
C ILE A 14 -5.03 3.90 3.60
N LYS A 15 -5.04 4.98 2.84
CA LYS A 15 -4.10 6.08 3.00
C LYS A 15 -4.20 6.69 4.41
N ASN A 16 -5.42 6.97 4.86
CA ASN A 16 -5.64 7.58 6.18
C ASN A 16 -5.24 6.63 7.31
N THR A 17 -5.51 5.33 7.17
CA THR A 17 -5.10 4.35 8.16
C THR A 17 -3.59 4.26 8.28
N ILE A 18 -2.88 4.24 7.15
CA ILE A 18 -1.41 4.21 7.14
C ILE A 18 -0.85 5.49 7.77
N LYS A 19 -1.41 6.66 7.45
CA LYS A 19 -0.99 7.92 8.04
C LYS A 19 -1.20 7.94 9.56
N ALA A 20 -2.31 7.39 10.03
CA ALA A 20 -2.61 7.32 11.45
C ALA A 20 -1.61 6.47 12.23
N LEU A 21 -0.93 5.55 11.55
CA LEU A 21 0.13 4.72 12.14
C LEU A 21 1.49 5.46 12.21
N GLY A 22 1.55 6.69 11.74
CA GLY A 22 2.79 7.46 11.71
C GLY A 22 3.65 7.22 10.47
N LEU A 23 3.10 6.54 9.47
CA LEU A 23 3.80 6.24 8.22
C LEU A 23 3.40 7.23 7.12
N VAL A 24 4.27 7.37 6.11
CA VAL A 24 4.00 8.25 4.97
C VAL A 24 3.38 7.41 3.85
N ALA A 25 2.19 7.79 3.41
CA ALA A 25 1.48 7.10 2.33
C ALA A 25 1.30 8.04 1.14
N VAL A 26 1.62 7.54 -0.06
CA VAL A 26 1.46 8.28 -1.31
C VAL A 26 0.73 7.42 -2.33
N THR A 27 -0.03 8.07 -3.21
CA THR A 27 -0.76 7.39 -4.28
C THR A 27 -0.22 7.72 -5.65
N ASP A 28 0.54 8.80 -5.78
CA ASP A 28 1.18 9.20 -7.04
C ASP A 28 2.60 8.65 -7.08
N PRO A 29 2.95 7.80 -8.07
CA PRO A 29 4.31 7.25 -8.17
C PRO A 29 5.40 8.33 -8.25
N ARG A 30 5.08 9.53 -8.71
CA ARG A 30 6.03 10.64 -8.76
C ARG A 30 6.44 11.13 -7.37
N ASN A 31 5.66 10.83 -6.36
CA ASN A 31 5.93 11.17 -4.96
C ASN A 31 6.57 10.03 -4.18
N ALA A 32 6.77 8.88 -4.82
CA ALA A 32 7.36 7.72 -4.16
C ALA A 32 8.85 7.97 -3.87
N ARG A 33 9.26 7.68 -2.65
CA ARG A 33 10.62 7.88 -2.14
C ARG A 33 10.95 6.78 -1.14
N PRO A 34 12.24 6.60 -0.79
CA PRO A 34 12.57 5.72 0.32
C PRO A 34 11.80 6.11 1.58
N LEU A 35 11.41 5.10 2.35
CA LEU A 35 10.66 5.24 3.61
C LEU A 35 9.22 5.75 3.42
N THR A 36 8.63 5.49 2.25
CA THR A 36 7.20 5.77 2.02
C THR A 36 6.46 4.49 1.64
N CYS A 37 5.13 4.54 1.76
CA CYS A 37 4.25 3.47 1.29
C CYS A 37 3.54 3.96 0.03
N LEU A 38 3.79 3.32 -1.10
CA LEU A 38 3.15 3.66 -2.38
C LEU A 38 1.92 2.76 -2.57
N ILE A 39 0.75 3.39 -2.65
CA ILE A 39 -0.52 2.69 -2.84
C ILE A 39 -0.82 2.64 -4.33
N GLU A 40 -0.96 1.44 -4.89
CA GLU A 40 -1.27 1.25 -6.31
C GLU A 40 -2.76 1.42 -6.58
N MET A 41 -3.08 1.52 -7.88
CA MET A 41 -4.48 1.51 -8.31
C MET A 41 -5.15 0.20 -7.90
N PRO A 42 -6.39 0.25 -7.45
CA PRO A 42 -7.07 -0.96 -6.99
C PRO A 42 -7.43 -1.88 -8.16
N THR A 43 -7.42 -3.18 -7.88
CA THR A 43 -8.04 -4.18 -8.72
C THR A 43 -9.31 -4.67 -8.02
N TYR A 44 -10.24 -5.30 -8.75
CA TYR A 44 -11.47 -5.72 -8.12
C TYR A 44 -12.08 -6.94 -8.82
N THR A 45 -12.91 -7.65 -8.05
CA THR A 45 -13.82 -8.67 -8.56
C THR A 45 -15.22 -8.23 -8.20
N GLN A 46 -16.10 -8.16 -9.17
CA GLN A 46 -17.47 -7.70 -8.96
C GLN A 46 -18.39 -8.87 -8.72
N PHE A 47 -19.14 -8.84 -7.61
CA PHE A 47 -20.10 -9.86 -7.28
C PHE A 47 -21.49 -9.52 -7.80
N THR A 48 -21.87 -8.23 -7.69
CA THR A 48 -23.14 -7.70 -8.21
C THR A 48 -22.87 -6.28 -8.71
N ASN A 49 -23.91 -5.64 -9.27
CA ASN A 49 -23.80 -4.25 -9.71
C ASN A 49 -23.49 -3.27 -8.55
N GLN A 50 -23.67 -3.71 -7.30
CA GLN A 50 -23.53 -2.87 -6.11
C GLN A 50 -22.40 -3.29 -5.20
N VAL A 51 -21.87 -4.51 -5.34
CA VAL A 51 -20.89 -5.07 -4.41
C VAL A 51 -19.64 -5.50 -5.16
N ALA A 52 -18.48 -5.03 -4.70
CA ALA A 52 -17.18 -5.40 -5.27
C ALA A 52 -16.21 -5.81 -4.18
N ASP A 53 -15.35 -6.76 -4.49
CA ASP A 53 -14.21 -7.14 -3.66
C ASP A 53 -12.98 -6.44 -4.25
N ILE A 54 -12.46 -5.45 -3.53
CA ILE A 54 -11.38 -4.60 -4.00
C ILE A 54 -10.08 -5.07 -3.38
N SER A 55 -9.05 -5.24 -4.21
CA SER A 55 -7.69 -5.58 -3.78
C SER A 55 -6.76 -4.43 -4.10
N VAL A 56 -5.95 -4.03 -3.13
CA VAL A 56 -5.00 -2.93 -3.28
C VAL A 56 -3.62 -3.44 -2.85
N VAL A 57 -2.61 -3.19 -3.68
CA VAL A 57 -1.22 -3.50 -3.34
C VAL A 57 -0.56 -2.23 -2.84
N VAL A 58 0.08 -2.32 -1.67
CA VAL A 58 0.86 -1.23 -1.09
C VAL A 58 2.32 -1.65 -1.11
N HIS A 59 3.17 -0.85 -1.74
CA HIS A 59 4.61 -1.06 -1.76
C HIS A 59 5.23 -0.30 -0.60
N ILE A 60 5.79 -1.02 0.36
CA ILE A 60 6.58 -0.40 1.43
C ILE A 60 7.99 -0.24 0.89
N LEU A 61 8.45 1.00 0.73
CA LEU A 61 9.73 1.30 0.10
C LEU A 61 10.79 1.57 1.16
N ALA A 62 11.93 0.88 1.05
CA ALA A 62 13.04 1.05 1.98
C ALA A 62 14.19 1.80 1.30
N THR A 63 15.19 2.18 2.09
CA THR A 63 16.36 2.89 1.60
C THR A 63 17.32 1.93 0.90
N PRO A 64 17.84 2.24 -0.31
CA PRO A 64 18.87 1.44 -0.94
C PRO A 64 20.23 1.66 -0.24
N PRO A 65 21.18 0.73 -0.36
CA PRO A 65 21.05 -0.59 -0.95
C PRO A 65 20.27 -1.53 -0.02
N GLY A 66 19.89 -2.71 -0.51
CA GLY A 66 19.19 -3.70 0.29
C GLY A 66 20.10 -4.35 1.32
N ASN A 67 20.22 -3.73 2.49
CA ASN A 67 21.06 -4.21 3.58
C ASN A 67 20.22 -4.56 4.82
N GLN A 68 20.89 -4.84 5.94
CA GLN A 68 20.21 -5.21 7.19
C GLN A 68 19.25 -4.11 7.68
N GLU A 69 19.63 -2.84 7.54
CA GLU A 69 18.78 -1.73 7.95
C GLU A 69 17.51 -1.64 7.12
N SER A 70 17.62 -1.87 5.80
CA SER A 70 16.45 -1.90 4.92
C SER A 70 15.52 -3.04 5.32
N GLY A 71 16.05 -4.23 5.58
CA GLY A 71 15.27 -5.37 6.01
C GLY A 71 14.58 -5.12 7.35
N ASP A 72 15.29 -4.53 8.31
CA ASP A 72 14.74 -4.20 9.62
C ASP A 72 13.60 -3.19 9.50
N TYR A 73 13.76 -2.17 8.65
CA TYR A 73 12.70 -1.19 8.39
C TYR A 73 11.45 -1.87 7.82
N LEU A 74 11.63 -2.74 6.81
CA LEU A 74 10.51 -3.42 6.18
C LEU A 74 9.76 -4.31 7.18
N MET A 75 10.48 -5.08 7.99
CA MET A 75 9.86 -5.96 8.99
C MET A 75 9.13 -5.16 10.06
N THR A 76 9.71 -4.06 10.53
CA THR A 76 9.09 -3.19 11.54
C THR A 76 7.81 -2.57 10.99
N THR A 77 7.84 -2.13 9.72
CA THR A 77 6.66 -1.54 9.09
C THR A 77 5.57 -2.59 8.89
N LEU A 78 5.94 -3.82 8.53
CA LEU A 78 4.97 -4.92 8.41
C LEU A 78 4.28 -5.20 9.74
N ASP A 79 5.04 -5.26 10.83
CA ASP A 79 4.46 -5.46 12.16
C ASP A 79 3.48 -4.35 12.51
N THR A 80 3.84 -3.11 12.19
CA THR A 80 2.97 -1.95 12.42
C THR A 80 1.66 -2.09 11.65
N LEU A 81 1.75 -2.50 10.38
CA LEU A 81 0.56 -2.69 9.54
C LEU A 81 -0.31 -3.85 10.01
N MET A 82 0.29 -4.91 10.54
CA MET A 82 -0.47 -6.05 11.06
C MET A 82 -1.33 -5.67 12.27
N ASP A 83 -0.91 -4.68 13.04
CA ASP A 83 -1.70 -4.19 14.18
C ASP A 83 -2.80 -3.23 13.76
N SER A 84 -2.89 -2.90 12.48
CA SER A 84 -3.92 -1.99 11.97
C SER A 84 -5.23 -2.74 11.71
N GLU A 85 -6.29 -1.98 11.42
CA GLU A 85 -7.59 -2.53 11.04
C GLU A 85 -7.68 -2.91 9.55
N LEU A 86 -6.58 -2.79 8.82
CA LEU A 86 -6.56 -3.16 7.40
C LEU A 86 -6.58 -4.69 7.26
N ALA A 87 -7.39 -5.18 6.33
CA ALA A 87 -7.51 -6.61 6.04
C ALA A 87 -6.39 -7.04 5.09
N ILE A 88 -5.21 -7.30 5.65
CA ILE A 88 -4.03 -7.71 4.90
C ILE A 88 -4.13 -9.21 4.63
N THR A 89 -4.05 -9.61 3.36
CA THR A 89 -4.16 -11.01 2.97
C THR A 89 -2.80 -11.67 2.76
N GLY A 90 -1.75 -10.90 2.60
CA GLY A 90 -0.40 -11.43 2.45
C GLY A 90 0.53 -10.41 1.87
N GLY A 91 1.77 -10.82 1.62
CA GLY A 91 2.76 -9.96 1.02
C GLY A 91 4.02 -10.72 0.67
N SER A 92 4.93 -10.07 -0.05
CA SER A 92 6.21 -10.64 -0.44
C SER A 92 7.25 -9.56 -0.68
N PRO A 93 8.54 -9.86 -0.44
CA PRO A 93 9.60 -8.90 -0.74
C PRO A 93 9.76 -8.71 -2.26
N THR A 94 10.17 -7.52 -2.65
CA THR A 94 10.35 -7.18 -4.06
C THR A 94 11.34 -6.04 -4.22
N LEU A 95 11.59 -5.65 -5.48
CA LEU A 95 12.34 -4.45 -5.83
C LEU A 95 11.43 -3.54 -6.64
N VAL A 96 11.43 -2.26 -6.31
CA VAL A 96 10.64 -1.26 -7.03
C VAL A 96 11.59 -0.24 -7.64
N VAL A 97 11.42 0.04 -8.93
CA VAL A 97 12.23 1.02 -9.64
C VAL A 97 11.52 2.37 -9.60
N ILE A 98 12.16 3.35 -8.97
CA ILE A 98 11.66 4.71 -8.88
C ILE A 98 12.68 5.60 -9.61
N GLY A 99 12.27 6.13 -10.77
CA GLY A 99 13.21 6.82 -11.64
C GLY A 99 14.29 5.86 -12.13
N ALA A 100 15.56 6.18 -11.88
CA ALA A 100 16.70 5.33 -12.24
C ALA A 100 17.22 4.49 -11.07
N GLN A 101 16.48 4.45 -9.94
CA GLN A 101 16.94 3.81 -8.71
C GLN A 101 16.06 2.63 -8.32
N GLU A 102 16.69 1.50 -7.99
CA GLU A 102 15.99 0.35 -7.44
C GLU A 102 15.93 0.45 -5.92
N LEU A 103 14.73 0.32 -5.36
CA LEU A 103 14.51 0.36 -3.92
C LEU A 103 14.09 -1.01 -3.42
N PRO A 104 14.70 -1.50 -2.32
CA PRO A 104 14.17 -2.68 -1.64
C PRO A 104 12.76 -2.36 -1.17
N ALA A 105 11.84 -3.29 -1.36
CA ALA A 105 10.44 -3.04 -1.05
C ALA A 105 9.76 -4.31 -0.56
N TYR A 106 8.58 -4.15 0.01
CA TYR A 106 7.71 -5.26 0.38
C TYR A 106 6.32 -4.95 -0.12
N ASP A 107 5.77 -5.85 -0.93
CA ASP A 107 4.41 -5.71 -1.44
C ASP A 107 3.44 -6.30 -0.43
N VAL A 108 2.43 -5.52 -0.06
CA VAL A 108 1.39 -5.95 0.87
C VAL A 108 0.06 -5.84 0.15
N THR A 109 -0.73 -6.92 0.16
CA THR A 109 -2.05 -6.94 -0.47
C THR A 109 -3.13 -6.74 0.59
N ILE A 110 -4.02 -5.79 0.35
CA ILE A 110 -5.12 -5.44 1.24
C ILE A 110 -6.44 -5.67 0.50
N ARG A 111 -7.40 -6.34 1.15
CA ARG A 111 -8.73 -6.56 0.58
C ARG A 111 -9.76 -5.72 1.30
N ILE A 112 -10.65 -5.14 0.51
CA ILE A 112 -11.78 -4.35 1.03
C ILE A 112 -13.04 -4.79 0.29
N GLY A 113 -14.04 -5.26 1.05
CA GLY A 113 -15.37 -5.44 0.51
C GLY A 113 -16.07 -4.09 0.49
N ALA A 114 -16.58 -3.69 -0.66
CA ALA A 114 -17.20 -2.38 -0.83
C ALA A 114 -18.57 -2.51 -1.45
N GLN A 115 -19.50 -1.69 -0.98
CA GLN A 115 -20.88 -1.63 -1.47
C GLN A 115 -21.25 -0.18 -1.78
N ARG A 116 -21.91 -0.02 -2.90
CA ARG A 116 -22.45 1.28 -3.27
C ARG A 116 -23.63 1.65 -2.39
#